data_aaf29a97591ad8ceb567b9ef64378858
#
_entry.id   aaf29a97591ad8ceb567b9ef64378858
#
_cell.length_a   1.000
_cell.length_b   1.000
_cell.length_c   1.000
_cell.angle_alpha   90.00
_cell.angle_beta   90.00
_cell.angle_gamma   90.00
#
_symmetry.space_group_name_H-M   'P 1'
#
loop_
_entity.id
_entity.type
_entity.pdbx_description
1 polymer ?
#
loop_
_entity_poly.entity_id
_entity_poly.type
_entity_poly.pdbx_seq_one_letter_code
_entity_poly.pdbx_strand_id
1 'polypeptide(L)'
;MPAARRRFNFALLALCLVLVGALLRKGWRGFERAEPGPRAHVDHFAVATENAAATRVGIEALRSGANAVDAAISVALTLGVVQPASSGIGGGGFALVWDAAQRKVTALDFREVAPGSIDPAALEYRPKEVIQSGRGRMIGVPGEVAGLAELHRRFGRRSFAEDAAPAIAVAEQGYATSDHLARLAVAYHAQINFSSPLKALFKPDGYAVGVGRRIVNRDLAATLRRVGAEGPKAFYEGEIAAEIVKAAQATGSALSLRDLRAYRPIEREPLKVAWEGHTVYTMPPPSAGGLLLAETLGMFGKADLEPLGFGSGAYNHLLAETFRGAIVDRMRAIGDPGFVKTDVAALVSKGRLLDRRAEIAHDRTRAMPKTVIREHGTAHFVVVDARGNVVSLTATINDAFGSFVSTETTGVILNDELDDFTTKAAAAMFTSSASSARLAAGIMDGAGANASKVPASSTDSAGPNEPRPFARPTSSMTPTLAFRDGLPVLAVGGSGGLRIATGVTQALLARMVFALPVADCVAIPRVHTPTDEASPVIEIDENVSEAVVQDLRSRGETVRLGPNYSAVQMVAIDRGPGGALRMSAASDPRKGGTALVE
;
A
#
# COMPACT_ATOMS: atom_id res chain seq x y z
N MET A 1 -12.51 65.10 4.47
CA MET A 1 -12.42 63.93 5.33
C MET A 1 -11.98 62.62 4.60
N PRO A 2 -10.86 62.59 3.85
CA PRO A 2 -10.38 61.29 3.28
C PRO A 2 -9.11 60.73 3.96
N ALA A 3 -8.40 61.47 4.78
CA ALA A 3 -7.10 61.04 5.37
C ALA A 3 -7.26 60.07 6.57
N ALA A 4 -8.33 60.18 7.34
CA ALA A 4 -8.54 59.35 8.54
C ALA A 4 -8.92 57.88 8.18
N ARG A 5 -9.67 57.65 7.08
CA ARG A 5 -10.02 56.31 6.61
C ARG A 5 -8.83 55.52 6.07
N ARG A 6 -7.86 56.16 5.46
CA ARG A 6 -6.62 55.46 4.98
C ARG A 6 -5.75 55.03 6.13
N ARG A 7 -5.63 55.80 7.20
CA ARG A 7 -4.81 55.43 8.39
C ARG A 7 -5.43 54.25 9.17
N PHE A 8 -6.76 54.21 9.24
CA PHE A 8 -7.48 53.11 9.91
C PHE A 8 -7.35 51.77 9.15
N ASN A 9 -7.39 51.79 7.82
CA ASN A 9 -7.21 50.59 7.03
C ASN A 9 -5.74 50.06 7.06
N PHE A 10 -4.76 50.93 7.15
CA PHE A 10 -3.37 50.50 7.30
C PHE A 10 -3.08 49.91 8.68
N ALA A 11 -3.69 50.44 9.73
CA ALA A 11 -3.55 49.89 11.09
C ALA A 11 -4.22 48.51 11.21
N LEU A 12 -5.41 48.35 10.58
CA LEU A 12 -6.11 47.08 10.56
C LEU A 12 -5.35 46.00 9.75
N LEU A 13 -4.76 46.37 8.61
CA LEU A 13 -3.94 45.45 7.79
C LEU A 13 -2.66 45.06 8.53
N ALA A 14 -2.01 45.98 9.22
CA ALA A 14 -0.85 45.68 10.04
C ALA A 14 -1.17 44.78 11.22
N LEU A 15 -2.34 44.97 11.87
CA LEU A 15 -2.80 44.12 12.96
C LEU A 15 -3.15 42.71 12.47
N CYS A 16 -3.79 42.57 11.29
CA CYS A 16 -4.04 41.28 10.67
C CYS A 16 -2.76 40.55 10.30
N LEU A 17 -1.75 41.24 9.76
CA LEU A 17 -0.47 40.63 9.43
C LEU A 17 0.32 40.19 10.70
N VAL A 18 0.21 40.92 11.79
CA VAL A 18 0.81 40.53 13.08
C VAL A 18 0.08 39.33 13.69
N LEU A 19 -1.25 39.29 13.60
CA LEU A 19 -2.05 38.15 14.07
C LEU A 19 -1.84 36.90 13.23
N VAL A 20 -1.75 37.03 11.92
CA VAL A 20 -1.40 35.91 11.01
C VAL A 20 0.03 35.42 11.27
N GLY A 21 0.97 36.34 11.46
CA GLY A 21 2.34 36.00 11.84
C GLY A 21 2.47 35.32 13.21
N ALA A 22 1.62 35.72 14.17
CA ALA A 22 1.55 35.07 15.49
C ALA A 22 0.87 33.69 15.44
N LEU A 23 -0.16 33.51 14.60
CA LEU A 23 -0.81 32.22 14.36
C LEU A 23 0.10 31.26 13.61
N LEU A 24 0.85 31.74 12.62
CA LEU A 24 1.86 30.94 11.91
C LEU A 24 3.04 30.56 12.84
N ARG A 25 3.47 31.43 13.76
CA ARG A 25 4.49 31.10 14.78
C ARG A 25 3.97 30.12 15.84
N LYS A 26 2.69 30.12 16.20
CA LYS A 26 2.11 29.12 17.10
C LYS A 26 1.91 27.77 16.43
N GLY A 27 1.58 27.73 15.14
CA GLY A 27 1.49 26.49 14.35
C GLY A 27 2.86 25.79 14.17
N TRP A 28 3.95 26.53 14.23
CA TRP A 28 5.30 25.98 14.04
C TRP A 28 5.99 25.50 15.34
N ARG A 29 5.42 25.74 16.51
CA ARG A 29 5.95 25.24 17.80
C ARG A 29 5.40 23.88 18.22
N GLY A 30 4.62 23.21 17.40
CA GLY A 30 4.02 21.89 17.68
C GLY A 30 4.85 20.68 17.24
N PHE A 31 6.03 20.87 16.64
CA PHE A 31 7.01 19.80 16.46
C PHE A 31 8.03 19.83 17.61
N GLU A 32 7.57 19.52 18.81
CA GLU A 32 8.49 19.06 19.85
C GLU A 32 9.09 17.75 19.35
N ARG A 33 10.40 17.76 19.10
CA ARG A 33 11.19 16.55 18.95
C ARG A 33 10.91 15.71 20.18
N ALA A 34 10.34 14.51 20.00
CA ALA A 34 10.26 13.55 21.07
C ALA A 34 11.69 13.34 21.59
N GLU A 35 11.94 13.72 22.84
CA GLU A 35 13.19 13.45 23.51
C GLU A 35 13.47 11.95 23.46
N PRO A 36 14.70 11.51 23.21
CA PRO A 36 15.04 10.10 23.30
C PRO A 36 14.78 9.63 24.73
N GLY A 37 13.75 8.81 24.88
CA GLY A 37 13.35 8.22 26.16
C GLY A 37 14.49 7.41 26.82
N PRO A 38 14.37 7.12 28.12
CA PRO A 38 15.44 6.59 28.95
C PRO A 38 16.00 5.25 28.42
N ARG A 39 17.31 5.15 28.50
CA ARG A 39 18.13 4.02 28.06
C ARG A 39 17.85 2.75 28.85
N ALA A 40 17.88 1.61 28.14
CA ALA A 40 17.96 0.24 28.63
C ALA A 40 16.64 -0.39 29.08
N HIS A 41 15.64 -0.42 28.22
CA HIS A 41 14.62 -1.48 28.30
C HIS A 41 14.91 -2.55 27.25
N VAL A 42 14.75 -3.83 27.61
CA VAL A 42 14.62 -4.93 26.67
C VAL A 42 13.21 -4.83 26.14
N ASP A 43 13.08 -4.51 24.86
CA ASP A 43 11.76 -4.41 24.24
C ASP A 43 11.21 -5.83 24.02
N HIS A 44 9.97 -6.04 24.37
CA HIS A 44 9.32 -7.33 24.22
C HIS A 44 8.50 -7.42 22.93
N PHE A 45 7.91 -6.30 22.49
CA PHE A 45 7.10 -6.27 21.28
C PHE A 45 7.04 -4.88 20.65
N ALA A 46 6.75 -4.88 19.35
CA ALA A 46 6.51 -3.65 18.60
C ALA A 46 5.31 -3.83 17.66
N VAL A 47 4.50 -2.77 17.54
CA VAL A 47 3.38 -2.68 16.61
C VAL A 47 3.41 -1.31 15.93
N ALA A 48 3.42 -1.28 14.60
CA ALA A 48 3.29 -0.07 13.80
C ALA A 48 2.12 -0.23 12.81
N THR A 49 1.12 0.65 12.88
CA THR A 49 -0.06 0.59 12.01
C THR A 49 -0.49 1.99 11.54
N GLU A 50 -1.39 2.06 10.58
CA GLU A 50 -1.96 3.31 10.08
C GLU A 50 -3.07 3.90 10.97
N ASN A 51 -3.38 3.29 12.11
CA ASN A 51 -4.43 3.77 13.00
C ASN A 51 -4.11 3.48 14.48
N ALA A 52 -4.21 4.50 15.32
CA ALA A 52 -3.89 4.41 16.74
C ALA A 52 -4.73 3.36 17.51
N ALA A 53 -5.99 3.13 17.12
CA ALA A 53 -6.81 2.11 17.76
C ALA A 53 -6.30 0.71 17.42
N ALA A 54 -5.92 0.44 16.17
CA ALA A 54 -5.36 -0.82 15.75
C ALA A 54 -3.99 -1.09 16.40
N THR A 55 -3.14 -0.05 16.55
CA THR A 55 -1.86 -0.18 17.24
C THR A 55 -2.06 -0.59 18.71
N ARG A 56 -2.99 0.06 19.41
CA ARG A 56 -3.31 -0.32 20.80
C ARG A 56 -3.83 -1.75 20.90
N VAL A 57 -4.75 -2.16 20.02
CA VAL A 57 -5.25 -3.54 19.97
C VAL A 57 -4.12 -4.53 19.78
N GLY A 58 -3.17 -4.27 18.87
CA GLY A 58 -2.02 -5.14 18.67
C GLY A 58 -1.13 -5.28 19.91
N ILE A 59 -0.80 -4.17 20.58
CA ILE A 59 -0.01 -4.18 21.82
C ILE A 59 -0.76 -4.90 22.95
N GLU A 60 -2.05 -4.66 23.14
CA GLU A 60 -2.86 -5.32 24.17
C GLU A 60 -2.99 -6.83 23.93
N ALA A 61 -3.12 -7.25 22.67
CA ALA A 61 -3.08 -8.66 22.30
C ALA A 61 -1.75 -9.30 22.71
N LEU A 62 -0.61 -8.68 22.36
CA LEU A 62 0.73 -9.15 22.73
C LEU A 62 0.92 -9.21 24.26
N ARG A 63 0.52 -8.17 25.00
CA ARG A 63 0.54 -8.15 26.48
C ARG A 63 -0.27 -9.28 27.09
N SER A 64 -1.39 -9.65 26.49
CA SER A 64 -2.24 -10.75 26.93
C SER A 64 -1.78 -12.14 26.50
N GLY A 65 -0.56 -12.24 25.91
CA GLY A 65 0.08 -13.51 25.56
C GLY A 65 -0.15 -14.01 24.13
N ALA A 66 -0.75 -13.19 23.26
CA ALA A 66 -0.80 -13.46 21.84
C ALA A 66 0.62 -13.51 21.24
N ASN A 67 0.81 -14.29 20.18
CA ASN A 67 2.01 -14.19 19.37
C ASN A 67 1.85 -13.11 18.27
N ALA A 68 2.90 -12.90 17.48
CA ALA A 68 2.86 -11.88 16.42
C ALA A 68 1.72 -12.11 15.40
N VAL A 69 1.34 -13.35 15.13
CA VAL A 69 0.29 -13.68 14.16
C VAL A 69 -1.10 -13.46 14.76
N ASP A 70 -1.36 -13.89 16.00
CA ASP A 70 -2.61 -13.63 16.70
C ASP A 70 -2.86 -12.10 16.79
N ALA A 71 -1.83 -11.35 17.19
CA ALA A 71 -1.90 -9.89 17.25
C ALA A 71 -2.10 -9.26 15.86
N ALA A 72 -1.45 -9.80 14.81
CA ALA A 72 -1.64 -9.34 13.45
C ALA A 72 -3.07 -9.54 12.93
N ILE A 73 -3.73 -10.66 13.28
CA ILE A 73 -5.13 -10.92 12.97
C ILE A 73 -6.03 -9.88 13.67
N SER A 74 -5.80 -9.64 14.96
CA SER A 74 -6.54 -8.63 15.73
C SER A 74 -6.38 -7.22 15.11
N VAL A 75 -5.15 -6.88 14.67
CA VAL A 75 -4.84 -5.60 14.00
C VAL A 75 -5.54 -5.51 12.64
N ALA A 76 -5.46 -6.55 11.79
CA ALA A 76 -6.07 -6.55 10.46
C ALA A 76 -7.59 -6.35 10.54
N LEU A 77 -8.27 -7.15 11.38
CA LEU A 77 -9.72 -7.03 11.58
C LEU A 77 -10.10 -5.66 12.16
N THR A 78 -9.28 -5.11 13.07
CA THR A 78 -9.53 -3.77 13.64
C THR A 78 -9.32 -2.68 12.59
N LEU A 79 -8.30 -2.78 11.73
CA LEU A 79 -8.09 -1.84 10.62
C LEU A 79 -9.28 -1.85 9.65
N GLY A 80 -9.84 -3.03 9.33
CA GLY A 80 -11.06 -3.14 8.53
C GLY A 80 -12.28 -2.44 9.16
N VAL A 81 -12.31 -2.29 10.50
CA VAL A 81 -13.33 -1.51 11.20
C VAL A 81 -13.04 -0.02 11.18
N VAL A 82 -11.81 0.41 11.54
CA VAL A 82 -11.49 1.83 11.77
C VAL A 82 -10.95 2.57 10.56
N GLN A 83 -10.53 1.81 9.53
CA GLN A 83 -10.06 2.31 8.22
C GLN A 83 -10.87 1.67 7.07
N PRO A 84 -12.20 1.67 7.12
CA PRO A 84 -13.05 0.91 6.20
C PRO A 84 -13.02 1.44 4.76
N ALA A 85 -12.38 2.58 4.53
CA ALA A 85 -12.11 3.11 3.20
C ALA A 85 -10.81 2.55 2.59
N SER A 86 -10.04 1.73 3.33
CA SER A 86 -8.71 1.27 2.90
C SER A 86 -8.55 -0.25 2.93
N SER A 87 -9.20 -0.94 3.88
CA SER A 87 -9.11 -2.38 4.08
C SER A 87 -10.38 -2.95 4.72
N GLY A 88 -10.47 -4.26 4.84
CA GLY A 88 -11.56 -4.95 5.52
C GLY A 88 -11.88 -6.30 4.91
N ILE A 89 -12.75 -7.06 5.59
CA ILE A 89 -13.04 -8.46 5.25
C ILE A 89 -13.67 -8.67 3.86
N GLY A 90 -14.11 -7.62 3.19
CA GLY A 90 -14.56 -7.65 1.79
C GLY A 90 -13.43 -7.48 0.77
N GLY A 91 -12.18 -7.47 1.22
CA GLY A 91 -10.96 -7.32 0.45
C GLY A 91 -10.01 -8.49 0.51
N GLY A 92 -8.71 -8.23 0.34
CA GLY A 92 -7.65 -9.22 0.39
C GLY A 92 -6.29 -8.61 0.73
N GLY A 93 -5.20 -9.30 0.38
CA GLY A 93 -3.88 -8.81 0.72
C GLY A 93 -2.74 -9.81 0.61
N PHE A 94 -1.61 -9.41 1.24
CA PHE A 94 -0.39 -10.22 1.32
C PHE A 94 0.23 -10.14 2.72
N ALA A 95 0.86 -11.22 3.15
CA ALA A 95 1.63 -11.26 4.39
C ALA A 95 2.99 -11.92 4.20
N LEU A 96 4.01 -11.35 4.83
CA LEU A 96 5.26 -12.03 5.14
C LEU A 96 5.30 -12.33 6.63
N VAL A 97 5.54 -13.58 6.97
CA VAL A 97 5.67 -14.05 8.35
C VAL A 97 7.06 -14.65 8.54
N TRP A 98 7.81 -14.13 9.50
CA TRP A 98 8.99 -14.78 10.03
C TRP A 98 8.63 -15.59 11.26
N ASP A 99 8.80 -16.91 11.19
CA ASP A 99 8.74 -17.80 12.34
C ASP A 99 10.16 -17.97 12.92
N ALA A 100 10.38 -17.40 14.08
CA ALA A 100 11.69 -17.42 14.73
C ALA A 100 12.10 -18.82 15.18
N ALA A 101 11.15 -19.70 15.52
CA ALA A 101 11.42 -21.06 15.94
C ALA A 101 11.84 -21.94 14.76
N GLN A 102 11.18 -21.81 13.62
CA GLN A 102 11.49 -22.55 12.39
C GLN A 102 12.58 -21.88 11.54
N ARG A 103 12.94 -20.62 11.85
CA ARG A 103 13.85 -19.79 11.07
C ARG A 103 13.45 -19.72 9.59
N LYS A 104 12.15 -19.55 9.35
CA LYS A 104 11.56 -19.56 8.02
C LYS A 104 10.74 -18.30 7.78
N VAL A 105 10.89 -17.68 6.59
CA VAL A 105 9.97 -16.67 6.06
C VAL A 105 8.93 -17.36 5.21
N THR A 106 7.66 -17.08 5.45
CA THR A 106 6.52 -17.53 4.65
C THR A 106 5.85 -16.34 4.01
N ALA A 107 5.60 -16.38 2.71
CA ALA A 107 4.77 -15.42 2.00
C ALA A 107 3.38 -16.02 1.77
N LEU A 108 2.33 -15.34 2.21
CA LEU A 108 0.95 -15.74 1.99
C LEU A 108 0.26 -14.72 1.09
N ASP A 109 -0.29 -15.23 -0.02
CA ASP A 109 -1.09 -14.49 -0.99
C ASP A 109 -2.57 -14.79 -0.77
N PHE A 110 -3.29 -13.81 -0.27
CA PHE A 110 -4.74 -13.81 -0.15
C PHE A 110 -5.38 -12.65 -0.92
N ARG A 111 -4.72 -12.26 -2.04
CA ARG A 111 -5.25 -11.34 -3.05
C ARG A 111 -6.58 -11.83 -3.57
N GLU A 112 -7.47 -10.94 -3.91
CA GLU A 112 -8.73 -11.22 -4.55
C GLU A 112 -8.52 -11.93 -5.90
N VAL A 113 -9.50 -12.71 -6.31
CA VAL A 113 -9.49 -13.36 -7.61
C VAL A 113 -10.70 -12.93 -8.45
N ALA A 114 -10.55 -12.95 -9.76
CA ALA A 114 -11.66 -12.74 -10.66
C ALA A 114 -12.73 -13.85 -10.52
N PRO A 115 -14.03 -13.53 -10.57
CA PRO A 115 -15.08 -14.53 -10.66
C PRO A 115 -14.91 -15.48 -11.86
N GLY A 116 -15.38 -16.72 -11.72
CA GLY A 116 -15.27 -17.73 -12.76
C GLY A 116 -16.04 -17.41 -14.05
N SER A 117 -17.03 -16.54 -13.98
CA SER A 117 -17.85 -16.09 -15.11
C SER A 117 -17.56 -14.64 -15.54
N ILE A 118 -16.35 -14.13 -15.22
CA ILE A 118 -15.97 -12.76 -15.58
C ILE A 118 -16.00 -12.55 -17.10
N ASP A 119 -16.54 -11.42 -17.53
CA ASP A 119 -16.40 -10.92 -18.89
C ASP A 119 -15.30 -9.83 -18.90
N PRO A 120 -14.13 -10.08 -19.53
CA PRO A 120 -13.06 -9.10 -19.62
C PRO A 120 -13.49 -7.77 -20.26
N ALA A 121 -14.45 -7.80 -21.19
CA ALA A 121 -14.96 -6.60 -21.84
C ALA A 121 -15.79 -5.72 -20.89
N ALA A 122 -16.37 -6.31 -19.84
CA ALA A 122 -17.08 -5.56 -18.81
C ALA A 122 -16.16 -4.73 -17.91
N LEU A 123 -14.85 -5.03 -17.88
CA LEU A 123 -13.84 -4.28 -17.12
C LEU A 123 -13.27 -3.08 -17.89
N GLU A 124 -13.54 -2.96 -19.20
CA GLU A 124 -13.09 -1.80 -19.97
C GLU A 124 -13.63 -0.51 -19.35
N TYR A 125 -12.74 0.46 -19.19
CA TYR A 125 -13.05 1.71 -18.50
C TYR A 125 -14.11 2.54 -19.22
N ARG A 126 -15.19 2.84 -18.50
CA ARG A 126 -16.29 3.69 -18.95
C ARG A 126 -16.58 4.78 -17.93
N PRO A 127 -15.92 5.96 -18.01
CA PRO A 127 -15.97 6.99 -16.96
C PRO A 127 -17.37 7.41 -16.53
N LYS A 128 -18.31 7.51 -17.47
CA LYS A 128 -19.69 7.96 -17.19
C LYS A 128 -20.53 6.93 -16.45
N GLU A 129 -20.30 5.64 -16.68
CA GLU A 129 -21.04 4.56 -16.04
C GLU A 129 -20.56 4.30 -14.59
N VAL A 130 -19.26 4.47 -14.36
CA VAL A 130 -18.66 4.30 -13.02
C VAL A 130 -19.21 5.28 -12.01
N ILE A 131 -19.51 6.52 -12.44
CA ILE A 131 -20.03 7.57 -11.56
C ILE A 131 -21.50 7.32 -11.16
N GLN A 132 -22.30 6.62 -12.00
CA GLN A 132 -23.74 6.50 -11.85
C GLN A 132 -24.22 5.22 -11.16
N SER A 133 -23.51 4.09 -11.27
CA SER A 133 -24.01 2.77 -10.87
C SER A 133 -23.17 2.04 -9.82
N GLY A 134 -22.14 2.67 -9.29
CA GLY A 134 -21.13 1.96 -8.49
C GLY A 134 -20.22 1.09 -9.39
N ARG A 135 -19.19 0.50 -8.79
CA ARG A 135 -18.16 -0.29 -9.48
C ARG A 135 -18.32 -1.80 -9.24
N GLY A 136 -19.57 -2.28 -9.11
CA GLY A 136 -19.84 -3.69 -8.76
C GLY A 136 -19.18 -4.70 -9.69
N ARG A 137 -19.05 -4.40 -10.98
CA ARG A 137 -18.33 -5.24 -11.94
C ARG A 137 -16.83 -5.41 -11.63
N MET A 138 -16.24 -4.50 -10.84
CA MET A 138 -14.85 -4.56 -10.41
C MET A 138 -14.64 -5.37 -9.13
N ILE A 139 -15.71 -5.95 -8.55
CA ILE A 139 -15.62 -6.74 -7.32
C ILE A 139 -14.94 -8.07 -7.62
N GLY A 140 -13.77 -8.28 -7.00
CA GLY A 140 -13.10 -9.57 -6.90
C GLY A 140 -13.65 -10.41 -5.75
N VAL A 141 -13.41 -11.72 -5.81
CA VAL A 141 -13.73 -12.65 -4.71
C VAL A 141 -12.88 -12.27 -3.49
N PRO A 142 -13.47 -11.89 -2.35
CA PRO A 142 -12.72 -11.48 -1.17
C PRO A 142 -11.81 -12.59 -0.63
N GLY A 143 -10.60 -12.20 -0.22
CA GLY A 143 -9.57 -13.11 0.26
C GLY A 143 -9.17 -12.95 1.72
N GLU A 144 -9.44 -11.80 2.35
CA GLU A 144 -8.88 -11.45 3.66
C GLU A 144 -9.25 -12.45 4.75
N VAL A 145 -10.53 -12.83 4.87
CA VAL A 145 -10.96 -13.80 5.90
C VAL A 145 -10.25 -15.16 5.74
N ALA A 146 -10.12 -15.66 4.51
CA ALA A 146 -9.41 -16.92 4.26
C ALA A 146 -7.90 -16.81 4.54
N GLY A 147 -7.29 -15.64 4.19
CA GLY A 147 -5.88 -15.36 4.47
C GLY A 147 -5.60 -15.33 5.96
N LEU A 148 -6.38 -14.57 6.73
CA LEU A 148 -6.24 -14.48 8.18
C LEU A 148 -6.49 -15.84 8.86
N ALA A 149 -7.48 -16.61 8.40
CA ALA A 149 -7.73 -17.96 8.92
C ALA A 149 -6.58 -18.93 8.59
N GLU A 150 -5.95 -18.82 7.43
CA GLU A 150 -4.79 -19.65 7.08
C GLU A 150 -3.54 -19.25 7.89
N LEU A 151 -3.32 -17.96 8.14
CA LEU A 151 -2.28 -17.48 9.07
C LEU A 151 -2.52 -18.03 10.48
N HIS A 152 -3.75 -17.93 10.98
CA HIS A 152 -4.14 -18.48 12.28
C HIS A 152 -3.91 -20.00 12.35
N ARG A 153 -4.37 -20.76 11.37
CA ARG A 153 -4.21 -22.21 11.32
C ARG A 153 -2.75 -22.66 11.39
N ARG A 154 -1.84 -21.90 10.78
CA ARG A 154 -0.40 -22.24 10.71
C ARG A 154 0.39 -21.78 11.93
N PHE A 155 0.10 -20.59 12.40
CA PHE A 155 0.96 -19.89 13.34
C PHE A 155 0.22 -19.39 14.59
N GLY A 156 -1.12 -19.36 14.57
CA GLY A 156 -1.95 -18.90 15.70
C GLY A 156 -1.80 -19.79 16.94
N ARG A 157 -1.98 -19.18 18.10
CA ARG A 157 -1.93 -19.86 19.41
C ARG A 157 -3.20 -19.66 20.21
N ARG A 158 -3.92 -18.59 19.93
CA ARG A 158 -5.22 -18.27 20.53
C ARG A 158 -6.33 -18.79 19.62
N SER A 159 -7.57 -18.77 20.07
CA SER A 159 -8.70 -19.01 19.18
C SER A 159 -8.92 -17.82 18.25
N PHE A 160 -9.42 -18.07 17.05
CA PHE A 160 -9.75 -17.00 16.10
C PHE A 160 -10.82 -16.04 16.66
N ALA A 161 -11.69 -16.53 17.55
CA ALA A 161 -12.68 -15.74 18.27
C ALA A 161 -12.02 -14.72 19.23
N GLU A 162 -10.97 -15.14 19.96
CA GLU A 162 -10.21 -14.23 20.83
C GLU A 162 -9.50 -13.15 20.00
N ASP A 163 -8.95 -13.50 18.84
CA ASP A 163 -8.28 -12.55 17.96
C ASP A 163 -9.28 -11.56 17.31
N ALA A 164 -10.52 -11.99 17.05
CA ALA A 164 -11.56 -11.12 16.50
C ALA A 164 -12.23 -10.21 17.56
N ALA A 165 -12.19 -10.59 18.85
CA ALA A 165 -12.92 -9.92 19.91
C ALA A 165 -12.62 -8.40 20.02
N PRO A 166 -11.37 -7.91 19.90
CA PRO A 166 -11.08 -6.48 19.94
C PRO A 166 -11.75 -5.71 18.79
N ALA A 167 -11.71 -6.23 17.57
CA ALA A 167 -12.35 -5.61 16.41
C ALA A 167 -13.88 -5.55 16.56
N ILE A 168 -14.49 -6.61 17.10
CA ILE A 168 -15.91 -6.66 17.43
C ILE A 168 -16.27 -5.57 18.43
N ALA A 169 -15.49 -5.44 19.51
CA ALA A 169 -15.71 -4.42 20.53
C ALA A 169 -15.61 -2.99 19.95
N VAL A 170 -14.61 -2.73 19.09
CA VAL A 170 -14.45 -1.43 18.43
C VAL A 170 -15.62 -1.14 17.48
N ALA A 171 -16.10 -2.11 16.74
CA ALA A 171 -17.24 -1.94 15.82
C ALA A 171 -18.57 -1.67 16.58
N GLU A 172 -18.79 -2.33 17.72
CA GLU A 172 -19.98 -2.17 18.56
C GLU A 172 -19.97 -0.88 19.38
N GLN A 173 -18.84 -0.61 20.05
CA GLN A 173 -18.70 0.58 20.87
C GLN A 173 -18.52 1.84 20.04
N GLY A 174 -18.04 1.69 18.80
CA GLY A 174 -17.74 2.75 17.86
C GLY A 174 -16.36 3.38 18.09
N TYR A 175 -15.88 4.00 17.04
CA TYR A 175 -14.55 4.65 16.96
C TYR A 175 -14.70 6.10 16.46
N ALA A 176 -13.73 6.93 16.78
CA ALA A 176 -13.66 8.31 16.28
C ALA A 176 -13.13 8.32 14.84
N THR A 177 -13.80 9.05 13.95
CA THR A 177 -13.35 9.26 12.57
C THR A 177 -11.98 9.94 12.57
N SER A 178 -10.99 9.30 11.92
CA SER A 178 -9.65 9.88 11.73
C SER A 178 -9.72 11.02 10.71
N ASP A 179 -8.69 11.89 10.71
CA ASP A 179 -8.56 12.94 9.68
C ASP A 179 -8.47 12.33 8.27
N HIS A 180 -7.76 11.23 8.09
CA HIS A 180 -7.66 10.52 6.81
C HIS A 180 -9.04 10.03 6.32
N LEU A 181 -9.81 9.35 7.18
CA LEU A 181 -11.16 8.87 6.83
C LEU A 181 -12.11 10.02 6.54
N ALA A 182 -12.05 11.11 7.32
CA ALA A 182 -12.89 12.30 7.11
C ALA A 182 -12.60 12.94 5.74
N ARG A 183 -11.32 13.10 5.37
CA ARG A 183 -10.94 13.62 4.04
C ARG A 183 -11.46 12.73 2.91
N LEU A 184 -11.36 11.41 3.04
CA LEU A 184 -11.91 10.47 2.04
C LEU A 184 -13.42 10.55 1.96
N ALA A 185 -14.14 10.65 3.09
CA ALA A 185 -15.59 10.81 3.11
C ALA A 185 -16.04 12.10 2.41
N VAL A 186 -15.27 13.18 2.53
CA VAL A 186 -15.51 14.44 1.80
C VAL A 186 -15.19 14.28 0.31
N ALA A 187 -14.04 13.71 -0.03
CA ALA A 187 -13.61 13.54 -1.42
C ALA A 187 -14.60 12.67 -2.23
N TYR A 188 -15.14 11.62 -1.60
CA TYR A 188 -16.04 10.65 -2.24
C TYR A 188 -17.51 10.81 -1.79
N HIS A 189 -17.91 11.99 -1.33
CA HIS A 189 -19.26 12.23 -0.79
C HIS A 189 -20.40 11.91 -1.77
N ALA A 190 -20.18 12.05 -3.08
CA ALA A 190 -21.15 11.72 -4.11
C ALA A 190 -21.32 10.21 -4.28
N GLN A 191 -20.20 9.48 -4.33
CA GLN A 191 -20.16 8.03 -4.53
C GLN A 191 -20.70 7.26 -3.30
N ILE A 192 -20.48 7.77 -2.10
CA ILE A 192 -21.04 7.19 -0.86
C ILE A 192 -22.58 7.10 -0.93
N ASN A 193 -23.25 7.95 -1.71
CA ASN A 193 -24.72 7.88 -1.89
C ASN A 193 -25.18 6.66 -2.72
N PHE A 194 -24.28 5.95 -3.41
CA PHE A 194 -24.66 4.77 -4.18
C PHE A 194 -25.03 3.57 -3.31
N SER A 195 -24.66 3.57 -2.04
CA SER A 195 -24.94 2.51 -1.08
C SER A 195 -25.63 3.07 0.16
N SER A 196 -26.85 2.58 0.47
CA SER A 196 -27.58 2.99 1.67
C SER A 196 -26.80 2.74 2.96
N PRO A 197 -26.14 1.57 3.16
CA PRO A 197 -25.29 1.34 4.34
C PRO A 197 -24.10 2.30 4.43
N LEU A 198 -23.39 2.57 3.32
CA LEU A 198 -22.29 3.55 3.33
C LEU A 198 -22.79 4.94 3.67
N LYS A 199 -23.93 5.34 3.11
CA LYS A 199 -24.55 6.62 3.43
C LYS A 199 -24.92 6.72 4.91
N ALA A 200 -25.48 5.65 5.48
CA ALA A 200 -25.85 5.63 6.91
C ALA A 200 -24.61 5.75 7.82
N LEU A 201 -23.49 5.15 7.46
CA LEU A 201 -22.25 5.20 8.23
C LEU A 201 -21.49 6.52 8.07
N PHE A 202 -21.35 7.01 6.82
CA PHE A 202 -20.43 8.12 6.51
C PHE A 202 -21.12 9.44 6.18
N LYS A 203 -22.46 9.44 6.08
CA LYS A 203 -23.28 10.64 5.83
C LYS A 203 -24.61 10.59 6.59
N PRO A 204 -24.64 10.24 7.90
CA PRO A 204 -25.89 10.02 8.63
C PRO A 204 -26.82 11.24 8.63
N ASP A 205 -26.26 12.45 8.65
CA ASP A 205 -27.00 13.71 8.66
C ASP A 205 -27.04 14.38 7.25
N GLY A 206 -26.76 13.61 6.18
CA GLY A 206 -26.68 14.10 4.80
C GLY A 206 -25.33 14.70 4.40
N TYR A 207 -24.44 14.95 5.37
CA TYR A 207 -23.09 15.48 5.17
C TYR A 207 -22.04 14.43 5.49
N ALA A 208 -20.87 14.52 4.85
CA ALA A 208 -19.74 13.67 5.16
C ALA A 208 -19.32 13.80 6.63
N VAL A 209 -18.97 12.66 7.25
CA VAL A 209 -18.53 12.64 8.65
C VAL A 209 -17.25 13.46 8.82
N GLY A 210 -17.22 14.31 9.85
CA GLY A 210 -16.04 15.09 10.24
C GLY A 210 -15.12 14.32 11.18
N VAL A 211 -13.91 14.86 11.38
CA VAL A 211 -12.91 14.33 12.31
C VAL A 211 -13.52 14.22 13.74
N GLY A 212 -13.26 13.11 14.41
CA GLY A 212 -13.75 12.83 15.76
C GLY A 212 -15.21 12.37 15.84
N ARG A 213 -15.99 12.43 14.75
CA ARG A 213 -17.34 11.86 14.72
C ARG A 213 -17.27 10.36 15.00
N ARG A 214 -18.13 9.90 15.93
CA ARG A 214 -18.20 8.48 16.29
C ARG A 214 -18.98 7.70 15.24
N ILE A 215 -18.37 6.63 14.71
CA ILE A 215 -18.99 5.66 13.80
C ILE A 215 -19.17 4.34 14.56
N VAL A 216 -20.36 3.76 14.44
CA VAL A 216 -20.74 2.45 15.01
C VAL A 216 -21.21 1.56 13.86
N ASN A 217 -20.64 0.36 13.72
CA ASN A 217 -21.04 -0.62 12.71
C ASN A 217 -21.39 -1.96 13.37
N ARG A 218 -22.64 -2.06 13.87
CA ARG A 218 -23.14 -3.26 14.56
C ARG A 218 -23.27 -4.45 13.63
N ASP A 219 -23.59 -4.23 12.38
CA ASP A 219 -23.74 -5.30 11.38
C ASP A 219 -22.41 -5.96 11.10
N LEU A 220 -21.34 -5.16 10.93
CA LEU A 220 -19.97 -5.70 10.81
C LEU A 220 -19.54 -6.42 12.10
N ALA A 221 -19.88 -5.90 13.28
CA ALA A 221 -19.59 -6.56 14.55
C ALA A 221 -20.26 -7.94 14.65
N ALA A 222 -21.53 -8.06 14.23
CA ALA A 222 -22.23 -9.33 14.19
C ALA A 222 -21.58 -10.31 13.21
N THR A 223 -21.18 -9.84 12.04
CA THR A 223 -20.47 -10.63 11.04
C THR A 223 -19.11 -11.12 11.57
N LEU A 224 -18.30 -10.23 12.15
CA LEU A 224 -17.01 -10.59 12.75
C LEU A 224 -17.16 -11.61 13.89
N ARG A 225 -18.24 -11.50 14.68
CA ARG A 225 -18.53 -12.47 15.75
C ARG A 225 -18.83 -13.86 15.17
N ARG A 226 -19.64 -13.94 14.11
CA ARG A 226 -19.90 -15.22 13.44
C ARG A 226 -18.64 -15.81 12.82
N VAL A 227 -17.85 -14.99 12.10
CA VAL A 227 -16.58 -15.42 11.53
C VAL A 227 -15.60 -15.87 12.62
N GLY A 228 -15.55 -15.16 13.74
CA GLY A 228 -14.73 -15.54 14.92
C GLY A 228 -15.12 -16.89 15.51
N ALA A 229 -16.42 -17.17 15.63
CA ALA A 229 -16.94 -18.38 16.26
C ALA A 229 -16.94 -19.61 15.32
N GLU A 230 -17.29 -19.41 14.04
CA GLU A 230 -17.54 -20.50 13.06
C GLU A 230 -16.36 -20.64 12.05
N GLY A 231 -15.39 -19.72 12.09
CA GLY A 231 -14.27 -19.67 11.16
C GLY A 231 -14.65 -19.14 9.76
N PRO A 232 -13.75 -19.30 8.77
CA PRO A 232 -13.93 -18.73 7.42
C PRO A 232 -15.16 -19.28 6.70
N LYS A 233 -15.64 -20.47 7.07
CA LYS A 233 -16.84 -21.06 6.47
C LYS A 233 -18.06 -20.16 6.61
N ALA A 234 -18.19 -19.45 7.74
CA ALA A 234 -19.28 -18.50 7.98
C ALA A 234 -19.32 -17.37 6.92
N PHE A 235 -18.15 -16.95 6.43
CA PHE A 235 -18.03 -15.88 5.45
C PHE A 235 -18.22 -16.36 4.00
N TYR A 236 -17.68 -17.53 3.66
CA TYR A 236 -17.69 -18.06 2.28
C TYR A 236 -18.88 -18.94 1.94
N GLU A 237 -19.70 -19.29 2.93
CA GLU A 237 -20.89 -20.11 2.80
C GLU A 237 -22.06 -19.51 3.61
N GLY A 238 -23.28 -19.95 3.33
CA GLY A 238 -24.47 -19.53 4.09
C GLY A 238 -24.94 -18.10 3.83
N GLU A 239 -25.47 -17.46 4.86
CA GLU A 239 -26.17 -16.17 4.75
C GLU A 239 -25.26 -14.98 4.41
N ILE A 240 -24.06 -14.90 5.02
CA ILE A 240 -23.10 -13.83 4.74
C ILE A 240 -22.68 -13.89 3.26
N ALA A 241 -22.33 -15.10 2.78
CA ALA A 241 -21.99 -15.31 1.38
C ALA A 241 -23.13 -14.94 0.43
N ALA A 242 -24.36 -15.35 0.77
CA ALA A 242 -25.54 -15.05 -0.04
C ALA A 242 -25.78 -13.53 -0.15
N GLU A 243 -25.60 -12.80 0.94
CA GLU A 243 -25.77 -11.36 0.94
C GLU A 243 -24.65 -10.61 0.19
N ILE A 244 -23.40 -11.07 0.31
CA ILE A 244 -22.29 -10.56 -0.50
C ILE A 244 -22.59 -10.72 -1.99
N VAL A 245 -22.99 -11.91 -2.42
CA VAL A 245 -23.32 -12.19 -3.82
C VAL A 245 -24.52 -11.34 -4.28
N LYS A 246 -25.57 -11.24 -3.47
CA LYS A 246 -26.74 -10.39 -3.76
C LYS A 246 -26.35 -8.92 -3.97
N ALA A 247 -25.57 -8.35 -3.05
CA ALA A 247 -25.13 -6.96 -3.14
C ALA A 247 -24.24 -6.72 -4.37
N ALA A 248 -23.31 -7.63 -4.64
CA ALA A 248 -22.42 -7.57 -5.80
C ALA A 248 -23.19 -7.66 -7.12
N GLN A 249 -24.06 -8.67 -7.27
CA GLN A 249 -24.84 -8.89 -8.50
C GLN A 249 -25.84 -7.75 -8.78
N ALA A 250 -26.42 -7.16 -7.75
CA ALA A 250 -27.31 -5.99 -7.89
C ALA A 250 -26.61 -4.79 -8.55
N THR A 251 -25.27 -4.77 -8.55
CA THR A 251 -24.44 -3.69 -9.13
C THR A 251 -23.63 -4.14 -10.34
N GLY A 252 -23.97 -5.30 -10.93
CA GLY A 252 -23.40 -5.80 -12.18
C GLY A 252 -22.16 -6.68 -12.04
N SER A 253 -21.86 -7.19 -10.84
CA SER A 253 -20.78 -8.16 -10.61
C SER A 253 -21.12 -9.55 -11.17
N ALA A 254 -20.10 -10.26 -11.64
CA ALA A 254 -20.17 -11.66 -12.02
C ALA A 254 -19.99 -12.64 -10.82
N LEU A 255 -19.79 -12.10 -9.60
CA LEU A 255 -19.52 -12.88 -8.39
C LEU A 255 -20.66 -13.86 -8.08
N SER A 256 -20.32 -15.11 -7.74
CA SER A 256 -21.27 -16.15 -7.39
C SER A 256 -20.88 -16.87 -6.09
N LEU A 257 -21.83 -17.59 -5.49
CA LEU A 257 -21.58 -18.45 -4.33
C LEU A 257 -20.52 -19.54 -4.62
N ARG A 258 -20.41 -19.99 -5.88
CA ARG A 258 -19.40 -20.95 -6.31
C ARG A 258 -18.00 -20.34 -6.20
N ASP A 259 -17.85 -19.09 -6.58
CA ASP A 259 -16.56 -18.37 -6.54
C ASP A 259 -16.09 -18.18 -5.10
N LEU A 260 -17.00 -17.77 -4.20
CA LEU A 260 -16.72 -17.65 -2.77
C LEU A 260 -16.25 -18.99 -2.17
N ARG A 261 -16.98 -20.09 -2.41
CA ARG A 261 -16.61 -21.42 -1.92
C ARG A 261 -15.29 -21.94 -2.48
N ALA A 262 -14.95 -21.56 -3.70
CA ALA A 262 -13.75 -22.00 -4.40
C ALA A 262 -12.49 -21.23 -3.95
N TYR A 263 -12.62 -20.05 -3.33
CA TYR A 263 -11.49 -19.22 -2.96
C TYR A 263 -10.53 -19.93 -2.00
N ARG A 264 -9.23 -19.83 -2.26
CA ARG A 264 -8.15 -20.32 -1.39
C ARG A 264 -6.98 -19.34 -1.39
N PRO A 265 -6.39 -19.02 -0.23
CA PRO A 265 -5.11 -18.34 -0.16
C PRO A 265 -3.99 -19.25 -0.68
N ILE A 266 -2.89 -18.67 -1.14
CA ILE A 266 -1.75 -19.38 -1.74
C ILE A 266 -0.48 -19.05 -0.96
N GLU A 267 0.26 -20.08 -0.51
CA GLU A 267 1.64 -19.88 -0.08
C GLU A 267 2.53 -19.69 -1.31
N ARG A 268 3.35 -18.64 -1.28
CA ARG A 268 4.31 -18.31 -2.32
C ARG A 268 5.73 -18.41 -1.77
N GLU A 269 6.69 -18.74 -2.64
CA GLU A 269 8.10 -18.56 -2.27
C GLU A 269 8.44 -17.07 -2.27
N PRO A 270 8.91 -16.49 -1.14
CA PRO A 270 9.23 -15.06 -1.09
C PRO A 270 10.34 -14.70 -2.09
N LEU A 271 10.23 -13.53 -2.72
CA LEU A 271 11.32 -12.99 -3.51
C LEU A 271 12.48 -12.61 -2.58
N LYS A 272 13.66 -13.16 -2.84
CA LYS A 272 14.85 -13.01 -2.00
C LYS A 272 15.93 -12.24 -2.74
N VAL A 273 16.45 -11.20 -2.11
CA VAL A 273 17.52 -10.34 -2.64
C VAL A 273 18.68 -10.29 -1.64
N ALA A 274 19.87 -10.62 -2.09
CA ALA A 274 21.11 -10.38 -1.33
C ALA A 274 21.59 -8.96 -1.60
N TRP A 275 21.80 -8.15 -0.56
CA TRP A 275 22.20 -6.76 -0.69
C TRP A 275 23.02 -6.28 0.51
N GLU A 276 24.25 -5.84 0.30
CA GLU A 276 25.12 -5.21 1.32
C GLU A 276 25.20 -6.00 2.65
N GLY A 277 25.42 -7.30 2.55
CA GLY A 277 25.48 -8.20 3.71
C GLY A 277 24.12 -8.51 4.34
N HIS A 278 23.03 -8.05 3.74
CA HIS A 278 21.66 -8.36 4.15
C HIS A 278 21.02 -9.35 3.18
N THR A 279 20.01 -10.04 3.67
CA THR A 279 19.02 -10.75 2.85
C THR A 279 17.68 -10.06 3.00
N VAL A 280 17.14 -9.55 1.90
CA VAL A 280 15.83 -8.89 1.87
C VAL A 280 14.81 -9.85 1.28
N TYR A 281 13.74 -10.10 2.00
CA TYR A 281 12.58 -10.86 1.54
C TYR A 281 11.44 -9.90 1.27
N THR A 282 10.78 -10.07 0.13
CA THR A 282 9.61 -9.26 -0.25
C THR A 282 8.61 -10.11 -1.01
N MET A 283 7.44 -9.54 -1.35
CA MET A 283 6.38 -10.28 -2.00
C MET A 283 6.72 -10.58 -3.47
N PRO A 284 6.57 -11.84 -3.92
CA PRO A 284 6.72 -12.22 -5.32
C PRO A 284 5.46 -11.86 -6.14
N PRO A 285 5.43 -12.07 -7.47
CA PRO A 285 4.20 -11.98 -8.26
C PRO A 285 3.03 -12.80 -7.64
N PRO A 286 1.81 -12.30 -7.71
CA PRO A 286 1.34 -11.19 -8.56
C PRO A 286 1.70 -9.79 -8.07
N SER A 287 2.45 -9.63 -6.97
CA SER A 287 2.97 -8.31 -6.61
C SER A 287 4.17 -7.92 -7.48
N ALA A 288 4.09 -6.77 -8.14
CA ALA A 288 5.20 -6.13 -8.83
C ALA A 288 6.03 -5.23 -7.89
N GLY A 289 5.51 -4.95 -6.68
CA GLY A 289 6.21 -4.08 -5.73
C GLY A 289 7.53 -4.67 -5.25
N GLY A 290 7.54 -5.97 -4.97
CA GLY A 290 8.77 -6.68 -4.62
C GLY A 290 9.79 -6.72 -5.75
N LEU A 291 9.33 -6.78 -7.01
CA LEU A 291 10.22 -6.69 -8.17
C LEU A 291 10.90 -5.32 -8.25
N LEU A 292 10.15 -4.22 -8.13
CA LEU A 292 10.71 -2.86 -8.15
C LEU A 292 11.77 -2.69 -7.06
N LEU A 293 11.51 -3.17 -5.84
CA LEU A 293 12.49 -3.16 -4.75
C LEU A 293 13.74 -3.99 -5.11
N ALA A 294 13.55 -5.21 -5.62
CA ALA A 294 14.63 -6.10 -6.00
C ALA A 294 15.52 -5.52 -7.12
N GLU A 295 14.92 -4.92 -8.14
CA GLU A 295 15.65 -4.26 -9.22
C GLU A 295 16.44 -3.06 -8.71
N THR A 296 15.85 -2.23 -7.83
CA THR A 296 16.54 -1.08 -7.25
C THR A 296 17.77 -1.52 -6.44
N LEU A 297 17.60 -2.48 -5.55
CA LEU A 297 18.70 -3.02 -4.75
C LEU A 297 19.75 -3.74 -5.61
N GLY A 298 19.35 -4.42 -6.66
CA GLY A 298 20.27 -5.13 -7.56
C GLY A 298 21.06 -4.21 -8.49
N MET A 299 20.56 -3.00 -8.78
CA MET A 299 21.26 -2.00 -9.58
C MET A 299 22.24 -1.17 -8.77
N PHE A 300 21.94 -0.87 -7.49
CA PHE A 300 22.71 0.10 -6.70
C PHE A 300 23.06 -0.45 -5.32
N GLY A 301 24.34 -0.38 -5.01
CA GLY A 301 24.87 -0.60 -3.66
C GLY A 301 24.94 0.71 -2.86
N LYS A 302 25.33 0.57 -1.59
CA LYS A 302 25.55 1.70 -0.69
C LYS A 302 26.59 2.70 -1.25
N ALA A 303 27.68 2.19 -1.79
CA ALA A 303 28.73 3.00 -2.40
C ALA A 303 28.29 3.84 -3.61
N ASP A 304 27.21 3.44 -4.28
CA ASP A 304 26.62 4.21 -5.39
C ASP A 304 25.70 5.34 -4.90
N LEU A 305 24.98 5.11 -3.81
CA LEU A 305 23.93 6.01 -3.34
C LEU A 305 24.40 7.03 -2.31
N GLU A 306 25.29 6.66 -1.39
CA GLU A 306 25.79 7.58 -0.36
C GLU A 306 26.43 8.87 -0.92
N PRO A 307 27.29 8.81 -1.97
CA PRO A 307 27.93 10.01 -2.52
C PRO A 307 26.94 11.01 -3.14
N LEU A 308 25.75 10.56 -3.55
CA LEU A 308 24.73 11.44 -4.10
C LEU A 308 24.10 12.34 -3.04
N GLY A 309 24.17 11.94 -1.77
CA GLY A 309 23.51 12.61 -0.66
C GLY A 309 22.00 12.32 -0.62
N PHE A 310 21.52 12.00 0.57
CA PHE A 310 20.11 11.70 0.77
C PHE A 310 19.20 12.86 0.34
N GLY A 311 18.19 12.57 -0.46
CA GLY A 311 17.19 13.55 -0.91
C GLY A 311 17.67 14.61 -1.89
N SER A 312 18.92 14.54 -2.38
CA SER A 312 19.43 15.44 -3.42
C SER A 312 18.68 15.28 -4.73
N GLY A 313 18.76 16.24 -5.64
CA GLY A 313 18.19 16.11 -6.98
C GLY A 313 18.79 14.93 -7.74
N ALA A 314 20.11 14.70 -7.63
CA ALA A 314 20.78 13.55 -8.25
C ALA A 314 20.25 12.20 -7.72
N TYR A 315 20.09 12.07 -6.41
CA TYR A 315 19.52 10.88 -5.77
C TYR A 315 18.07 10.64 -6.22
N ASN A 316 17.22 11.65 -6.17
CA ASN A 316 15.82 11.55 -6.54
C ASN A 316 15.64 11.24 -8.04
N HIS A 317 16.46 11.85 -8.90
CA HIS A 317 16.47 11.56 -10.33
C HIS A 317 16.86 10.11 -10.62
N LEU A 318 17.92 9.60 -9.98
CA LEU A 318 18.35 8.21 -10.12
C LEU A 318 17.23 7.23 -9.74
N LEU A 319 16.55 7.49 -8.63
CA LEU A 319 15.41 6.67 -8.21
C LEU A 319 14.24 6.77 -9.17
N ALA A 320 13.91 7.96 -9.68
CA ALA A 320 12.83 8.14 -10.64
C ALA A 320 13.08 7.35 -11.93
N GLU A 321 14.30 7.40 -12.48
CA GLU A 321 14.69 6.61 -13.65
C GLU A 321 14.61 5.09 -13.41
N THR A 322 15.01 4.66 -12.22
CA THR A 322 14.91 3.27 -11.78
C THR A 322 13.45 2.82 -11.72
N PHE A 323 12.58 3.62 -11.11
CA PHE A 323 11.16 3.33 -10.96
C PHE A 323 10.43 3.28 -12.30
N ARG A 324 10.75 4.19 -13.23
CA ARG A 324 10.23 4.15 -14.62
C ARG A 324 10.51 2.81 -15.28
N GLY A 325 11.74 2.35 -15.20
CA GLY A 325 12.12 1.05 -15.76
C GLY A 325 11.38 -0.11 -15.11
N ALA A 326 11.26 -0.14 -13.79
CA ALA A 326 10.55 -1.19 -13.05
C ALA A 326 9.04 -1.23 -13.35
N ILE A 327 8.42 -0.06 -13.55
CA ILE A 327 7.01 0.01 -13.99
C ILE A 327 6.84 -0.56 -15.41
N VAL A 328 7.78 -0.30 -16.31
CA VAL A 328 7.77 -0.92 -17.65
C VAL A 328 7.87 -2.45 -17.55
N ASP A 329 8.72 -2.96 -16.67
CA ASP A 329 8.83 -4.41 -16.44
C ASP A 329 7.57 -5.01 -15.81
N ARG A 330 6.94 -4.30 -14.87
CA ARG A 330 5.61 -4.67 -14.36
C ARG A 330 4.63 -4.89 -15.51
N MET A 331 4.50 -3.92 -16.40
CA MET A 331 3.53 -3.96 -17.50
C MET A 331 3.80 -5.07 -18.51
N ARG A 332 5.08 -5.42 -18.71
CA ARG A 332 5.50 -6.40 -19.71
C ARG A 332 5.55 -7.83 -19.23
N ALA A 333 5.76 -8.02 -17.92
CA ALA A 333 6.14 -9.34 -17.43
C ALA A 333 5.33 -9.84 -16.24
N ILE A 334 4.65 -8.96 -15.47
CA ILE A 334 4.01 -9.38 -14.22
C ILE A 334 2.53 -9.64 -14.42
N GLY A 335 2.11 -10.82 -13.99
CA GLY A 335 0.72 -11.28 -13.90
C GLY A 335 0.61 -12.35 -12.82
N ASP A 336 -0.56 -12.99 -12.72
CA ASP A 336 -0.75 -14.11 -11.80
C ASP A 336 0.09 -15.32 -12.23
N PRO A 337 1.00 -15.84 -11.38
CA PRO A 337 1.83 -17.00 -11.69
C PRO A 337 1.04 -18.29 -11.99
N GLY A 338 -0.23 -18.35 -11.62
CA GLY A 338 -1.14 -19.45 -12.00
C GLY A 338 -1.47 -19.46 -13.50
N PHE A 339 -1.29 -18.35 -14.19
CA PHE A 339 -1.66 -18.16 -15.60
C PHE A 339 -0.50 -17.69 -16.47
N VAL A 340 0.49 -17.02 -15.87
CA VAL A 340 1.62 -16.42 -16.60
C VAL A 340 2.94 -16.89 -16.00
N LYS A 341 3.79 -17.46 -16.82
CA LYS A 341 5.14 -17.86 -16.41
C LYS A 341 6.07 -16.64 -16.50
N THR A 342 6.25 -15.94 -15.40
CA THR A 342 7.21 -14.85 -15.29
C THR A 342 8.56 -15.39 -14.83
N ASP A 343 9.60 -15.14 -15.60
CA ASP A 343 10.99 -15.45 -15.17
C ASP A 343 11.53 -14.27 -14.34
N VAL A 344 11.15 -14.26 -13.07
CA VAL A 344 11.61 -13.23 -12.12
C VAL A 344 13.11 -13.26 -11.94
N ALA A 345 13.74 -14.45 -11.99
CA ALA A 345 15.19 -14.59 -11.85
C ALA A 345 15.92 -13.90 -13.01
N ALA A 346 15.42 -14.02 -14.24
CA ALA A 346 15.96 -13.29 -15.38
C ALA A 346 15.80 -11.77 -15.23
N LEU A 347 14.64 -11.29 -14.72
CA LEU A 347 14.37 -9.85 -14.51
C LEU A 347 15.34 -9.22 -13.50
N VAL A 348 15.70 -9.94 -12.43
CA VAL A 348 16.64 -9.46 -11.41
C VAL A 348 18.06 -10.00 -11.59
N SER A 349 18.39 -10.58 -12.75
CA SER A 349 19.74 -11.09 -13.01
C SER A 349 20.76 -9.95 -13.05
N LYS A 350 21.97 -10.21 -12.52
CA LYS A 350 23.03 -9.21 -12.42
C LYS A 350 23.35 -8.56 -13.77
N GLY A 351 23.44 -9.36 -14.84
CA GLY A 351 23.74 -8.85 -16.19
C GLY A 351 22.71 -7.84 -16.65
N ARG A 352 21.41 -8.23 -16.59
CA ARG A 352 20.29 -7.34 -16.98
C ARG A 352 20.22 -6.06 -16.14
N LEU A 353 20.43 -6.16 -14.83
CA LEU A 353 20.39 -4.98 -13.96
C LEU A 353 21.57 -4.04 -14.21
N LEU A 354 22.75 -4.54 -14.56
CA LEU A 354 23.88 -3.72 -15.00
C LEU A 354 23.60 -3.02 -16.33
N ASP A 355 22.99 -3.71 -17.30
CA ASP A 355 22.59 -3.11 -18.58
C ASP A 355 21.57 -1.99 -18.35
N ARG A 356 20.55 -2.22 -17.50
CA ARG A 356 19.56 -1.20 -17.15
C ARG A 356 20.19 0.00 -16.43
N ARG A 357 21.12 -0.25 -15.50
CA ARG A 357 21.85 0.82 -14.82
C ARG A 357 22.65 1.67 -15.81
N ALA A 358 23.28 1.06 -16.80
CA ALA A 358 24.03 1.76 -17.83
C ALA A 358 23.16 2.64 -18.75
N GLU A 359 21.86 2.34 -18.85
CA GLU A 359 20.91 3.14 -19.60
C GLU A 359 20.49 4.42 -18.85
N ILE A 360 20.71 4.52 -17.54
CA ILE A 360 20.32 5.67 -16.74
C ILE A 360 21.33 6.80 -16.96
N ALA A 361 20.89 7.89 -17.58
CA ALA A 361 21.69 9.09 -17.71
C ALA A 361 21.54 9.99 -16.47
N HIS A 362 22.62 10.66 -16.06
CA HIS A 362 22.58 11.50 -14.87
C HIS A 362 22.04 12.92 -15.12
N ASP A 363 21.98 13.33 -16.38
CA ASP A 363 21.70 14.69 -16.84
C ASP A 363 20.44 14.82 -17.72
N ARG A 364 19.77 13.71 -17.98
CA ARG A 364 18.55 13.67 -18.81
C ARG A 364 17.61 12.56 -18.40
N THR A 365 16.32 12.79 -18.64
CA THR A 365 15.26 11.84 -18.33
C THR A 365 14.83 11.03 -19.54
N ARG A 366 14.29 9.85 -19.30
CA ARG A 366 13.61 9.03 -20.31
C ARG A 366 12.10 9.26 -20.27
N ALA A 367 11.50 9.32 -21.46
CA ALA A 367 10.06 9.31 -21.57
C ALA A 367 9.50 7.96 -21.08
N MET A 368 8.42 8.00 -20.31
CA MET A 368 7.72 6.83 -19.84
C MET A 368 6.52 6.51 -20.74
N PRO A 369 6.28 5.23 -21.08
CA PRO A 369 5.05 4.84 -21.74
C PRO A 369 3.84 5.16 -20.85
N LYS A 370 2.82 5.78 -21.44
CA LYS A 370 1.58 6.08 -20.73
C LYS A 370 0.80 4.79 -20.47
N THR A 371 0.32 4.61 -19.24
CA THR A 371 -0.60 3.54 -18.86
C THR A 371 -1.53 4.03 -17.76
N VAL A 372 -2.63 3.33 -17.56
CA VAL A 372 -3.55 3.61 -16.46
C VAL A 372 -3.42 2.49 -15.45
N ILE A 373 -2.83 2.80 -14.29
CA ILE A 373 -2.80 1.93 -13.13
C ILE A 373 -3.50 2.67 -12.00
N ARG A 374 -4.52 2.06 -11.41
CA ARG A 374 -5.37 2.66 -10.40
C ARG A 374 -5.28 1.85 -9.12
N GLU A 375 -4.53 2.33 -8.19
CA GLU A 375 -4.38 1.73 -6.88
C GLU A 375 -4.31 2.90 -5.87
N HIS A 376 -5.29 3.07 -4.96
CA HIS A 376 -5.33 4.24 -4.08
C HIS A 376 -5.60 3.92 -2.61
N GLY A 377 -6.29 2.83 -2.27
CA GLY A 377 -6.56 2.39 -0.91
C GLY A 377 -5.39 1.64 -0.30
N THR A 378 -5.64 0.82 0.66
CA THR A 378 -4.68 -0.08 1.33
C THR A 378 -4.35 0.37 2.74
N ALA A 379 -4.10 -0.60 3.62
CA ALA A 379 -3.52 -0.43 4.94
C ALA A 379 -2.34 -1.40 5.12
N HIS A 380 -1.29 -0.93 5.78
CA HIS A 380 -0.14 -1.76 6.12
C HIS A 380 0.14 -1.73 7.62
N PHE A 381 0.70 -2.82 8.14
CA PHE A 381 1.16 -2.87 9.51
C PHE A 381 2.28 -3.89 9.72
N VAL A 382 3.04 -3.67 10.78
CA VAL A 382 4.10 -4.56 11.27
C VAL A 382 3.83 -4.93 12.72
N VAL A 383 4.00 -6.21 13.04
CA VAL A 383 3.94 -6.75 14.41
C VAL A 383 5.18 -7.57 14.68
N VAL A 384 5.81 -7.34 15.86
CA VAL A 384 6.94 -8.12 16.36
C VAL A 384 6.62 -8.57 17.79
N ASP A 385 6.78 -9.87 18.10
CA ASP A 385 6.56 -10.41 19.44
C ASP A 385 7.87 -10.64 20.23
N ALA A 386 7.75 -10.94 21.51
CA ALA A 386 8.87 -11.19 22.41
C ALA A 386 9.77 -12.38 22.02
N ARG A 387 9.32 -13.26 21.16
CA ARG A 387 10.09 -14.40 20.63
C ARG A 387 10.85 -14.04 19.36
N GLY A 388 10.66 -12.82 18.85
CA GLY A 388 11.22 -12.32 17.61
C GLY A 388 10.51 -12.84 16.37
N ASN A 389 9.27 -13.35 16.47
CA ASN A 389 8.42 -13.54 15.30
C ASN A 389 8.01 -12.19 14.73
N VAL A 390 7.93 -12.09 13.42
CA VAL A 390 7.60 -10.84 12.72
C VAL A 390 6.52 -11.09 11.68
N VAL A 391 5.51 -10.22 11.67
CA VAL A 391 4.49 -10.16 10.62
C VAL A 391 4.56 -8.79 9.96
N SER A 392 4.69 -8.76 8.63
CA SER A 392 4.55 -7.59 7.76
C SER A 392 3.38 -7.87 6.84
N LEU A 393 2.23 -7.19 7.04
CA LEU A 393 0.99 -7.50 6.35
C LEU A 393 0.39 -6.25 5.71
N THR A 394 -0.04 -6.40 4.47
CA THR A 394 -0.74 -5.37 3.71
C THR A 394 -2.11 -5.90 3.31
N ALA A 395 -3.18 -5.21 3.74
CA ALA A 395 -4.58 -5.51 3.43
C ALA A 395 -5.21 -4.38 2.62
N THR A 396 -6.12 -4.70 1.72
CA THR A 396 -6.71 -3.73 0.79
C THR A 396 -8.14 -4.10 0.41
N ILE A 397 -8.90 -3.09 0.01
CA ILE A 397 -10.11 -3.21 -0.81
C ILE A 397 -9.94 -2.47 -2.14
N ASN A 398 -8.70 -2.17 -2.52
CA ASN A 398 -8.18 -1.40 -3.65
C ASN A 398 -8.44 0.11 -3.51
N ASP A 399 -9.43 0.70 -4.20
CA ASP A 399 -9.71 2.13 -4.11
C ASP A 399 -10.39 2.52 -2.79
N ALA A 400 -10.43 3.83 -2.50
CA ALA A 400 -11.12 4.34 -1.33
C ALA A 400 -12.60 3.95 -1.32
N PHE A 401 -13.04 3.22 -0.28
CA PHE A 401 -14.35 2.58 -0.16
C PHE A 401 -14.61 1.46 -1.19
N GLY A 402 -13.57 0.96 -1.84
CA GLY A 402 -13.66 -0.13 -2.81
C GLY A 402 -14.65 0.17 -3.94
N SER A 403 -15.52 -0.78 -4.21
CA SER A 403 -16.57 -0.64 -5.23
C SER A 403 -17.70 0.32 -4.89
N PHE A 404 -17.70 0.96 -3.73
CA PHE A 404 -18.85 1.65 -3.14
C PHE A 404 -20.09 0.75 -2.99
N VAL A 405 -19.92 -0.54 -2.96
CA VAL A 405 -20.95 -1.54 -2.67
C VAL A 405 -20.74 -2.07 -1.27
N SER A 406 -21.78 -2.04 -0.47
CA SER A 406 -21.81 -2.62 0.86
C SER A 406 -23.04 -3.49 1.01
N THR A 407 -22.92 -4.55 1.76
CA THR A 407 -24.02 -5.43 2.13
C THR A 407 -25.01 -4.73 3.07
N GLU A 408 -26.30 -5.06 2.97
CA GLU A 408 -27.37 -4.36 3.73
C GLU A 408 -27.36 -4.71 5.23
N THR A 409 -27.04 -5.96 5.59
CA THR A 409 -27.19 -6.47 6.97
C THR A 409 -25.93 -7.09 7.55
N THR A 410 -24.85 -7.24 6.77
CA THR A 410 -23.59 -7.81 7.26
C THR A 410 -22.48 -6.79 7.39
N GLY A 411 -22.69 -5.54 6.97
CA GLY A 411 -21.75 -4.44 7.13
C GLY A 411 -20.45 -4.57 6.35
N VAL A 412 -20.37 -5.48 5.38
CA VAL A 412 -19.18 -5.72 4.57
C VAL A 412 -19.12 -4.73 3.42
N ILE A 413 -18.03 -4.00 3.30
CA ILE A 413 -17.70 -3.16 2.14
C ILE A 413 -16.90 -4.01 1.16
N LEU A 414 -17.33 -4.05 -0.11
CA LEU A 414 -16.74 -4.90 -1.13
C LEU A 414 -15.65 -4.16 -1.91
N ASN A 415 -14.57 -4.86 -2.18
CA ASN A 415 -13.44 -4.38 -2.96
C ASN A 415 -13.81 -4.02 -4.40
N ASP A 416 -12.91 -3.34 -5.10
CA ASP A 416 -12.94 -3.13 -6.54
C ASP A 416 -11.63 -3.59 -7.22
N GLU A 417 -11.09 -4.68 -6.72
CA GLU A 417 -9.74 -5.15 -7.02
C GLU A 417 -9.51 -5.53 -8.49
N LEU A 418 -10.59 -5.85 -9.24
CA LEU A 418 -10.48 -6.19 -10.66
C LEU A 418 -10.10 -4.97 -11.54
N ASP A 419 -10.18 -3.74 -10.99
CA ASP A 419 -9.68 -2.53 -11.67
C ASP A 419 -8.15 -2.55 -11.85
N ASP A 420 -7.45 -3.38 -11.10
CA ASP A 420 -6.00 -3.58 -11.21
C ASP A 420 -5.60 -4.48 -12.40
N PHE A 421 -6.53 -5.13 -13.08
CA PHE A 421 -6.23 -5.82 -14.32
C PHE A 421 -5.91 -4.83 -15.45
N THR A 422 -5.02 -5.26 -16.33
CA THR A 422 -4.71 -4.49 -17.55
C THR A 422 -5.76 -4.80 -18.61
N THR A 423 -6.58 -3.80 -18.95
CA THR A 423 -7.55 -3.91 -20.04
C THR A 423 -6.90 -3.77 -21.40
N LYS A 424 -7.58 -4.18 -22.47
CA LYS A 424 -7.08 -4.03 -23.85
C LYS A 424 -6.79 -2.56 -24.20
N ALA A 425 -7.64 -1.64 -23.75
CA ALA A 425 -7.44 -0.21 -23.96
C ALA A 425 -6.18 0.31 -23.23
N ALA A 426 -5.95 -0.12 -21.99
CA ALA A 426 -4.74 0.25 -21.23
C ALA A 426 -3.47 -0.34 -21.86
N ALA A 427 -3.50 -1.59 -22.34
CA ALA A 427 -2.39 -2.23 -23.04
C ALA A 427 -2.08 -1.55 -24.37
N ALA A 428 -3.09 -1.19 -25.15
CA ALA A 428 -2.92 -0.46 -26.40
C ALA A 428 -2.31 0.94 -26.17
N MET A 429 -2.74 1.65 -25.12
CA MET A 429 -2.17 2.93 -24.72
C MET A 429 -0.69 2.80 -24.36
N PHE A 430 -0.33 1.78 -23.57
CA PHE A 430 1.05 1.49 -23.20
C PHE A 430 1.91 1.20 -24.43
N THR A 431 1.45 0.34 -25.35
CA THR A 431 2.20 -0.05 -26.54
C THR A 431 2.40 1.12 -27.50
N SER A 432 1.37 1.93 -27.76
CA SER A 432 1.46 3.10 -28.66
C SER A 432 2.37 4.18 -28.09
N SER A 433 2.31 4.45 -26.79
CA SER A 433 3.17 5.44 -26.15
C SER A 433 4.63 4.95 -26.00
N ALA A 434 4.87 3.65 -25.83
CA ALA A 434 6.20 3.06 -25.84
C ALA A 434 6.90 3.20 -27.20
N SER A 435 6.15 3.01 -28.29
CA SER A 435 6.66 3.23 -29.66
C SER A 435 7.01 4.71 -29.90
N SER A 436 6.17 5.63 -29.45
CA SER A 436 6.42 7.07 -29.55
C SER A 436 7.62 7.52 -28.70
N ALA A 437 7.80 6.95 -27.52
CA ALA A 437 8.94 7.24 -26.65
C ALA A 437 10.28 6.76 -27.24
N ARG A 438 10.29 5.60 -27.93
CA ARG A 438 11.47 5.11 -28.66
C ARG A 438 11.85 6.01 -29.84
N LEU A 439 10.87 6.47 -30.61
CA LEU A 439 11.09 7.43 -31.69
C LEU A 439 11.65 8.76 -31.15
N ALA A 440 11.09 9.30 -30.08
CA ALA A 440 11.53 10.56 -29.47
C ALA A 440 12.93 10.47 -28.85
N ALA A 441 13.35 9.29 -28.37
CA ALA A 441 14.67 9.05 -27.81
C ALA A 441 15.77 8.78 -28.86
N GLY A 442 15.43 8.79 -30.16
CA GLY A 442 16.40 8.55 -31.24
C GLY A 442 17.01 7.14 -31.26
N ILE A 443 16.37 6.18 -30.61
CA ILE A 443 16.81 4.77 -30.61
C ILE A 443 16.35 4.15 -31.93
N MET A 444 17.15 4.35 -32.95
CA MET A 444 17.04 3.59 -34.19
C MET A 444 17.52 2.15 -33.94
N ASP A 445 16.82 1.19 -34.52
CA ASP A 445 17.12 -0.26 -34.43
C ASP A 445 18.54 -0.57 -34.92
N GLY A 446 19.52 -0.50 -34.05
CA GLY A 446 20.91 -0.67 -34.45
C GLY A 446 21.92 -0.94 -33.34
N ALA A 447 21.55 -1.50 -32.21
CA ALA A 447 22.55 -2.02 -31.29
C ALA A 447 21.99 -3.13 -30.38
N GLY A 448 22.50 -4.34 -30.54
CA GLY A 448 22.48 -5.40 -29.54
C GLY A 448 21.30 -6.36 -29.60
N ALA A 449 21.45 -7.42 -30.40
CA ALA A 449 20.51 -8.55 -30.54
C ALA A 449 20.35 -9.42 -29.28
N ASN A 450 20.49 -8.86 -28.07
CA ASN A 450 20.31 -9.56 -26.80
C ASN A 450 19.38 -8.85 -25.80
N ALA A 451 18.61 -7.86 -26.21
CA ALA A 451 17.44 -7.45 -25.43
C ALA A 451 16.50 -8.67 -25.41
N SER A 452 16.37 -9.28 -24.22
CA SER A 452 15.58 -10.49 -23.99
C SER A 452 14.32 -10.49 -24.84
N LYS A 453 14.17 -11.51 -25.68
CA LYS A 453 12.96 -11.80 -26.46
C LYS A 453 11.83 -12.14 -25.50
N VAL A 454 11.28 -11.15 -24.83
CA VAL A 454 9.92 -11.24 -24.35
C VAL A 454 9.07 -11.09 -25.61
N PRO A 455 8.28 -12.09 -26.02
CA PRO A 455 7.48 -11.99 -27.21
C PRO A 455 6.61 -10.75 -27.13
N ALA A 456 6.62 -9.91 -28.15
CA ALA A 456 5.60 -8.88 -28.30
C ALA A 456 4.26 -9.62 -28.28
N SER A 457 3.40 -9.34 -27.28
CA SER A 457 2.06 -9.91 -27.23
C SER A 457 1.36 -9.60 -28.57
N SER A 458 0.65 -10.60 -29.10
CA SER A 458 -0.24 -10.39 -30.24
C SER A 458 -1.14 -9.18 -29.96
N THR A 459 -1.51 -8.41 -30.98
CA THR A 459 -2.40 -7.23 -30.86
C THR A 459 -3.76 -7.54 -30.21
N ASP A 460 -4.08 -8.81 -29.97
CA ASP A 460 -5.30 -9.29 -29.33
C ASP A 460 -5.21 -9.55 -27.83
N SER A 461 -4.02 -9.50 -27.20
CA SER A 461 -3.83 -9.77 -25.77
C SER A 461 -3.60 -8.47 -24.98
N ALA A 462 -4.22 -8.33 -23.82
CA ALA A 462 -3.97 -7.24 -22.86
C ALA A 462 -2.66 -7.41 -22.06
N GLY A 463 -1.86 -8.42 -22.38
CA GLY A 463 -0.58 -8.70 -21.73
C GLY A 463 -0.69 -9.66 -20.52
N PRO A 464 0.36 -9.75 -19.70
CA PRO A 464 0.44 -10.75 -18.63
C PRO A 464 -0.63 -10.56 -17.54
N ASN A 465 -1.08 -9.34 -17.30
CA ASN A 465 -2.07 -8.98 -16.29
C ASN A 465 -3.48 -8.82 -16.89
N GLU A 466 -3.82 -9.55 -17.96
CA GLU A 466 -5.18 -9.50 -18.51
C GLU A 466 -6.19 -10.22 -17.60
N PRO A 467 -7.46 -9.74 -17.55
CA PRO A 467 -8.48 -10.39 -16.75
C PRO A 467 -8.79 -11.79 -17.30
N ARG A 468 -8.77 -12.78 -16.40
CA ARG A 468 -9.12 -14.18 -16.68
C ARG A 468 -9.90 -14.76 -15.52
N PRO A 469 -10.79 -15.74 -15.73
CA PRO A 469 -11.45 -16.45 -14.65
C PRO A 469 -10.46 -16.96 -13.60
N PHE A 470 -10.73 -16.66 -12.32
CA PHE A 470 -9.92 -17.06 -11.16
C PHE A 470 -8.50 -16.49 -11.10
N ALA A 471 -8.10 -15.59 -11.99
CA ALA A 471 -6.81 -14.92 -11.92
C ALA A 471 -6.81 -13.82 -10.83
N ARG A 472 -5.63 -13.58 -10.25
CA ARG A 472 -5.35 -12.47 -9.33
C ARG A 472 -4.78 -11.30 -10.11
N PRO A 473 -5.34 -10.09 -9.97
CA PRO A 473 -4.74 -8.92 -10.59
C PRO A 473 -3.38 -8.57 -9.98
N THR A 474 -2.49 -8.00 -10.78
CA THR A 474 -1.19 -7.52 -10.33
C THR A 474 -1.35 -6.45 -9.25
N SER A 475 -0.45 -6.47 -8.26
CA SER A 475 -0.45 -5.54 -7.12
C SER A 475 0.87 -4.77 -7.00
N SER A 476 0.85 -3.66 -6.25
CA SER A 476 2.05 -2.92 -5.81
C SER A 476 2.36 -3.11 -4.32
N MET A 477 1.59 -3.89 -3.58
CA MET A 477 1.81 -4.13 -2.15
C MET A 477 3.16 -4.82 -1.91
N THR A 478 3.99 -4.23 -1.03
CA THR A 478 5.40 -4.59 -0.84
C THR A 478 5.72 -4.84 0.63
N PRO A 479 5.03 -5.78 1.32
CA PRO A 479 5.51 -6.20 2.62
C PRO A 479 6.95 -6.73 2.49
N THR A 480 7.85 -6.30 3.39
CA THR A 480 9.28 -6.55 3.26
C THR A 480 9.92 -6.82 4.61
N LEU A 481 10.83 -7.78 4.66
CA LEU A 481 11.67 -8.13 5.81
C LEU A 481 13.14 -8.15 5.40
N ALA A 482 13.99 -7.41 6.12
CA ALA A 482 15.44 -7.47 5.91
C ALA A 482 16.12 -8.21 7.06
N PHE A 483 17.12 -9.03 6.71
CA PHE A 483 17.86 -9.90 7.61
C PHE A 483 19.35 -9.61 7.55
N ARG A 484 20.01 -9.75 8.71
CA ARG A 484 21.46 -9.84 8.80
C ARG A 484 21.80 -11.05 9.67
N ASP A 485 22.79 -11.84 9.24
CA ASP A 485 23.20 -13.06 9.94
C ASP A 485 22.05 -14.06 10.20
N GLY A 486 21.09 -14.08 9.28
CA GLY A 486 19.92 -14.96 9.34
C GLY A 486 18.89 -14.59 10.39
N LEU A 487 18.90 -13.33 10.89
CA LEU A 487 17.93 -12.78 11.84
C LEU A 487 17.30 -11.49 11.29
N PRO A 488 16.00 -11.25 11.53
CA PRO A 488 15.37 -10.02 11.05
C PRO A 488 15.96 -8.80 11.76
N VAL A 489 16.26 -7.76 10.96
CA VAL A 489 16.76 -6.46 11.44
C VAL A 489 15.82 -5.32 11.05
N LEU A 490 14.94 -5.53 10.07
CA LEU A 490 13.99 -4.53 9.63
C LEU A 490 12.73 -5.21 9.07
N ALA A 491 11.58 -4.69 9.44
CA ALA A 491 10.30 -4.98 8.81
C ALA A 491 9.69 -3.68 8.32
N VAL A 492 9.22 -3.64 7.07
CA VAL A 492 8.69 -2.44 6.44
C VAL A 492 7.67 -2.79 5.37
N GLY A 493 6.72 -1.93 5.17
CA GLY A 493 5.78 -1.95 4.07
C GLY A 493 4.96 -0.68 4.09
N GLY A 494 3.97 -0.61 3.23
CA GLY A 494 3.21 0.63 3.11
C GLY A 494 1.89 0.46 2.37
N SER A 495 1.21 1.58 2.23
CA SER A 495 -0.05 1.74 1.53
C SER A 495 -0.01 2.95 0.57
N GLY A 496 -0.94 3.03 -0.37
CA GLY A 496 -1.02 4.16 -1.31
C GLY A 496 -0.84 3.77 -2.78
N GLY A 497 -1.32 2.59 -3.16
CA GLY A 497 -1.36 2.13 -4.53
C GLY A 497 0.04 1.95 -5.13
N LEU A 498 0.25 2.40 -6.35
CA LEU A 498 1.56 2.37 -7.03
C LEU A 498 2.69 3.00 -6.20
N ARG A 499 2.36 3.98 -5.36
CA ARG A 499 3.33 4.66 -4.48
C ARG A 499 3.84 3.79 -3.34
N ILE A 500 3.22 2.62 -3.10
CA ILE A 500 3.67 1.65 -2.08
C ILE A 500 5.11 1.23 -2.37
N ALA A 501 5.36 0.70 -3.56
CA ALA A 501 6.66 0.15 -3.92
C ALA A 501 7.76 1.21 -3.89
N THR A 502 7.51 2.40 -4.43
CA THR A 502 8.47 3.51 -4.42
C THR A 502 8.69 4.06 -3.01
N GLY A 503 7.63 4.17 -2.20
CA GLY A 503 7.71 4.65 -0.82
C GLY A 503 8.45 3.69 0.10
N VAL A 504 8.14 2.40 0.03
CA VAL A 504 8.83 1.35 0.81
C VAL A 504 10.31 1.28 0.44
N THR A 505 10.63 1.34 -0.86
CA THR A 505 12.02 1.32 -1.33
C THR A 505 12.80 2.50 -0.79
N GLN A 506 12.27 3.73 -0.87
CA GLN A 506 12.94 4.92 -0.37
C GLN A 506 13.11 4.90 1.15
N ALA A 507 12.10 4.48 1.90
CA ALA A 507 12.20 4.35 3.36
C ALA A 507 13.22 3.28 3.79
N LEU A 508 13.28 2.15 3.07
CA LEU A 508 14.29 1.12 3.29
C LEU A 508 15.70 1.65 3.01
N LEU A 509 15.91 2.33 1.89
CA LEU A 509 17.19 2.94 1.54
C LEU A 509 17.60 4.04 2.55
N ALA A 510 16.66 4.86 3.02
CA ALA A 510 16.92 5.86 4.05
C ALA A 510 17.49 5.21 5.33
N ARG A 511 16.95 4.06 5.73
CA ARG A 511 17.45 3.30 6.89
C ARG A 511 18.76 2.58 6.61
N MET A 512 18.84 1.84 5.50
CA MET A 512 19.93 0.89 5.27
C MET A 512 21.17 1.53 4.64
N VAL A 513 21.01 2.60 3.85
CA VAL A 513 22.13 3.36 3.24
C VAL A 513 22.56 4.47 4.17
N PHE A 514 21.62 5.34 4.56
CA PHE A 514 21.92 6.59 5.26
C PHE A 514 21.76 6.51 6.78
N ALA A 515 21.38 5.36 7.31
CA ALA A 515 21.24 5.06 8.73
C ALA A 515 20.32 6.07 9.48
N LEU A 516 19.32 6.64 8.79
CA LEU A 516 18.39 7.56 9.41
C LEU A 516 17.58 6.88 10.53
N PRO A 517 17.18 7.61 11.58
CA PRO A 517 16.22 7.11 12.57
C PRO A 517 14.94 6.60 11.91
N VAL A 518 14.30 5.57 12.47
CA VAL A 518 13.10 4.94 11.89
C VAL A 518 11.97 5.96 11.68
N ALA A 519 11.79 6.88 12.62
CA ALA A 519 10.78 7.94 12.52
C ALA A 519 11.04 8.88 11.32
N ASP A 520 12.30 9.20 11.08
CA ASP A 520 12.68 10.02 9.93
C ASP A 520 12.49 9.25 8.62
N CYS A 521 12.83 7.94 8.59
CA CYS A 521 12.68 7.11 7.39
C CYS A 521 11.23 7.06 6.87
N VAL A 522 10.25 7.04 7.74
CA VAL A 522 8.83 7.00 7.33
C VAL A 522 8.29 8.39 6.98
N ALA A 523 8.94 9.46 7.43
CA ALA A 523 8.51 10.84 7.22
C ALA A 523 9.20 11.55 6.05
N ILE A 524 10.20 10.93 5.39
CA ILE A 524 10.97 11.53 4.28
C ILE A 524 10.07 12.08 3.18
N PRO A 525 10.46 13.17 2.50
CA PRO A 525 9.93 13.50 1.19
C PRO A 525 10.20 12.38 0.21
N ARG A 526 9.21 12.03 -0.61
CA ARG A 526 9.30 10.89 -1.53
C ARG A 526 9.07 11.31 -2.96
N VAL A 527 9.87 10.74 -3.85
CA VAL A 527 9.66 10.83 -5.29
C VAL A 527 8.82 9.66 -5.78
N HIS A 528 7.94 9.92 -6.73
CA HIS A 528 7.16 8.92 -7.44
C HIS A 528 7.07 9.28 -8.92
N THR A 529 6.95 8.27 -9.78
CA THR A 529 6.75 8.45 -11.23
C THR A 529 5.33 8.04 -11.59
N PRO A 530 4.42 9.00 -11.89
CA PRO A 530 3.07 8.69 -12.31
C PRO A 530 3.06 7.99 -13.67
N THR A 531 2.01 7.24 -13.96
CA THR A 531 1.89 6.42 -15.18
C THR A 531 0.88 6.95 -16.18
N ASP A 532 0.08 7.92 -15.80
CA ASP A 532 -1.01 8.50 -16.60
C ASP A 532 -0.55 9.60 -17.58
N GLU A 533 0.72 9.94 -17.55
CA GLU A 533 1.33 10.95 -18.43
C GLU A 533 2.49 10.39 -19.24
N ALA A 534 2.58 10.80 -20.51
CA ALA A 534 3.67 10.38 -21.41
C ALA A 534 4.96 11.20 -21.22
N SER A 535 4.90 12.33 -20.51
CA SER A 535 6.08 13.15 -20.22
C SER A 535 6.85 12.63 -19.02
N PRO A 536 8.12 12.98 -18.87
CA PRO A 536 8.94 12.53 -17.74
C PRO A 536 8.58 13.27 -16.44
N VAL A 537 7.33 13.11 -15.99
CA VAL A 537 6.84 13.71 -14.75
C VAL A 537 7.35 12.91 -13.55
N ILE A 538 7.76 13.63 -12.53
CA ILE A 538 7.89 13.10 -11.18
C ILE A 538 6.98 13.88 -10.23
N GLU A 539 6.38 13.15 -9.31
CA GLU A 539 5.71 13.72 -8.14
C GLU A 539 6.67 13.67 -6.96
N ILE A 540 6.79 14.77 -6.25
CA ILE A 540 7.60 14.85 -5.03
C ILE A 540 6.86 15.68 -3.99
N ASP A 541 7.05 15.33 -2.71
CA ASP A 541 6.42 16.06 -1.61
C ASP A 541 6.77 17.55 -1.64
N GLU A 542 5.80 18.41 -1.32
CA GLU A 542 5.94 19.88 -1.38
C GLU A 542 6.94 20.48 -0.38
N ASN A 543 7.39 19.70 0.61
CA ASN A 543 8.34 20.14 1.64
C ASN A 543 9.82 19.96 1.21
N VAL A 544 10.11 19.65 -0.05
CA VAL A 544 11.48 19.65 -0.58
C VAL A 544 11.98 21.08 -0.83
N SER A 545 13.31 21.28 -0.77
CA SER A 545 13.90 22.58 -1.05
C SER A 545 13.81 22.96 -2.52
N GLU A 546 13.70 24.26 -2.82
CA GLU A 546 13.72 24.78 -4.19
C GLU A 546 15.01 24.37 -4.94
N ALA A 547 16.15 24.26 -4.26
CA ALA A 547 17.39 23.80 -4.87
C ALA A 547 17.29 22.38 -5.43
N VAL A 548 16.61 21.46 -4.73
CA VAL A 548 16.34 20.10 -5.21
C VAL A 548 15.42 20.13 -6.44
N VAL A 549 14.38 20.99 -6.42
CA VAL A 549 13.45 21.14 -7.53
C VAL A 549 14.18 21.66 -8.78
N GLN A 550 15.04 22.65 -8.64
CA GLN A 550 15.82 23.20 -9.75
C GLN A 550 16.85 22.21 -10.30
N ASP A 551 17.52 21.43 -9.43
CA ASP A 551 18.43 20.37 -9.88
C ASP A 551 17.69 19.29 -10.65
N LEU A 552 16.50 18.86 -10.20
CA LEU A 552 15.66 17.91 -10.92
C LEU A 552 15.23 18.44 -12.31
N ARG A 553 14.82 19.70 -12.39
CA ARG A 553 14.46 20.35 -13.65
C ARG A 553 15.65 20.46 -14.61
N SER A 554 16.84 20.75 -14.09
CA SER A 554 18.05 20.81 -14.92
C SER A 554 18.43 19.45 -15.52
N ARG A 555 17.98 18.34 -14.91
CA ARG A 555 18.13 16.96 -15.41
C ARG A 555 16.98 16.55 -16.36
N GLY A 556 16.09 17.48 -16.71
CA GLY A 556 14.98 17.24 -17.64
C GLY A 556 13.71 16.72 -16.98
N GLU A 557 13.62 16.64 -15.65
CA GLU A 557 12.40 16.21 -14.98
C GLU A 557 11.33 17.30 -15.00
N THR A 558 10.09 16.90 -15.28
CA THR A 558 8.92 17.73 -15.05
C THR A 558 8.46 17.52 -13.60
N VAL A 559 8.74 18.47 -12.72
CA VAL A 559 8.47 18.32 -11.29
C VAL A 559 7.07 18.81 -10.93
N ARG A 560 6.26 17.92 -10.38
CA ARG A 560 4.97 18.21 -9.76
C ARG A 560 5.12 18.13 -8.24
N LEU A 561 4.92 19.26 -7.56
CA LEU A 561 4.88 19.29 -6.10
C LEU A 561 3.45 18.97 -5.62
N GLY A 562 3.36 18.16 -4.57
CA GLY A 562 2.08 17.84 -3.98
C GLY A 562 2.21 16.83 -2.83
N PRO A 563 1.11 16.58 -2.10
CA PRO A 563 1.12 15.61 -1.03
C PRO A 563 1.31 14.19 -1.60
N ASN A 564 2.29 13.47 -1.07
CA ASN A 564 2.42 12.04 -1.36
C ASN A 564 1.45 11.26 -0.47
N TYR A 565 0.54 10.52 -1.09
CA TYR A 565 -0.52 9.77 -0.39
C TYR A 565 -0.08 8.38 0.08
N SER A 566 1.17 7.94 -0.17
CA SER A 566 1.66 6.70 0.42
C SER A 566 1.98 6.88 1.90
N ALA A 567 1.72 5.83 2.68
CA ALA A 567 2.13 5.78 4.07
C ALA A 567 2.95 4.51 4.32
N VAL A 568 4.01 4.63 5.10
CA VAL A 568 4.96 3.54 5.41
C VAL A 568 4.94 3.25 6.91
N GLN A 569 4.96 1.96 7.26
CA GLN A 569 5.14 1.48 8.63
C GLN A 569 6.45 0.71 8.68
N MET A 570 7.25 0.97 9.71
CA MET A 570 8.59 0.39 9.84
C MET A 570 8.89 0.02 11.30
N VAL A 571 9.51 -1.14 11.48
CA VAL A 571 10.10 -1.58 12.74
C VAL A 571 11.53 -2.03 12.48
N ALA A 572 12.50 -1.38 13.12
CA ALA A 572 13.87 -1.84 13.15
C ALA A 572 14.09 -2.69 14.42
N ILE A 573 14.85 -3.76 14.27
CA ILE A 573 15.08 -4.79 15.31
C ILE A 573 16.58 -4.93 15.50
N ASP A 574 17.11 -4.31 16.54
CA ASP A 574 18.49 -4.49 16.99
C ASP A 574 18.56 -5.55 18.08
N ARG A 575 19.74 -6.16 18.26
CA ARG A 575 19.99 -7.12 19.32
C ARG A 575 21.14 -6.65 20.20
N GLY A 576 20.85 -6.52 21.48
CA GLY A 576 21.85 -6.24 22.51
C GLY A 576 22.60 -7.49 22.96
N PRO A 577 23.50 -7.35 23.93
CA PRO A 577 24.19 -8.46 24.56
C PRO A 577 23.20 -9.53 25.06
N GLY A 578 23.52 -10.81 24.86
CA GLY A 578 22.63 -11.91 25.24
C GLY A 578 21.42 -12.13 24.34
N GLY A 579 21.34 -11.42 23.17
CA GLY A 579 20.24 -11.56 22.23
C GLY A 579 18.97 -10.75 22.60
N ALA A 580 19.04 -9.90 23.59
CA ALA A 580 17.94 -9.01 24.00
C ALA A 580 17.48 -8.12 22.85
N LEU A 581 16.18 -8.09 22.58
CA LEU A 581 15.61 -7.25 21.53
C LEU A 581 15.65 -5.78 21.94
N ARG A 582 16.02 -4.93 20.98
CA ARG A 582 15.86 -3.48 21.03
C ARG A 582 15.17 -3.07 19.75
N MET A 583 14.04 -2.44 19.85
CA MET A 583 13.22 -2.11 18.71
C MET A 583 12.99 -0.61 18.60
N SER A 584 12.90 -0.14 17.36
CA SER A 584 12.43 1.21 17.04
C SER A 584 11.30 1.06 16.03
N ALA A 585 10.16 1.64 16.30
CA ALA A 585 8.99 1.55 15.44
C ALA A 585 8.48 2.94 15.07
N ALA A 586 8.02 3.10 13.83
CA ALA A 586 7.36 4.32 13.41
C ALA A 586 6.26 4.02 12.38
N SER A 587 5.25 4.85 12.38
CA SER A 587 4.21 4.93 11.37
C SER A 587 4.23 6.31 10.72
N ASP A 588 3.98 6.32 9.42
CA ASP A 588 3.93 7.53 8.61
C ASP A 588 2.86 8.51 9.12
N PRO A 589 3.21 9.77 9.32
CA PRO A 589 2.27 10.77 9.79
C PRO A 589 1.16 11.12 8.79
N ARG A 590 1.33 10.81 7.49
CA ARG A 590 0.40 11.19 6.42
C ARG A 590 -1.00 10.60 6.56
N LYS A 591 -1.13 9.44 7.20
CA LYS A 591 -2.43 8.81 7.48
C LYS A 591 -2.81 8.79 8.96
N GLY A 592 -2.04 9.45 9.83
CA GLY A 592 -2.34 9.54 11.26
C GLY A 592 -2.14 8.22 12.02
N GLY A 593 -1.27 7.37 11.52
CA GLY A 593 -0.89 6.12 12.18
C GLY A 593 -0.03 6.31 13.42
N THR A 594 0.15 5.26 14.19
CA THR A 594 1.02 5.24 15.36
C THR A 594 1.85 3.97 15.40
N ALA A 595 2.94 4.03 16.18
CA ALA A 595 3.73 2.87 16.52
C ALA A 595 4.00 2.87 18.03
N LEU A 596 4.03 1.67 18.61
CA LEU A 596 4.36 1.45 20.02
C LEU A 596 5.40 0.35 20.12
N VAL A 597 6.33 0.52 21.06
CA VAL A 597 7.37 -0.45 21.45
C VAL A 597 7.31 -0.61 22.95
N GLU A 598 7.34 -1.87 23.42
CA GLU A 598 7.28 -2.24 24.84
C GLU A 598 8.13 -3.46 25.17
#